data_45e645f3c78ba6cf03f59a1334d5b194
#
_entry.id   45e645f3c78ba6cf03f59a1334d5b194
#
_cell.length_a   1.000
_cell.length_b   1.000
_cell.length_c   1.000
_cell.angle_alpha   90.00
_cell.angle_beta   90.00
_cell.angle_gamma   90.00
#
_symmetry.space_group_name_H-M   'P 1'
#
loop_
_entity.id
_entity.type
_entity.pdbx_description
1 polymer ?
#
loop_
_entity_poly.entity_id
_entity_poly.type
_entity_poly.pdbx_seq_one_letter_code
_entity_poly.pdbx_strand_id
1 'polypeptide(L)'
;MRLERRTLTTLLALAFIGSNLNLASAHQPVNLTAANSSADKGPILVDGKVSFVIRANFTKPNQTQGFRAALKADETLYFEYLIIDKAPENRLAKNKLPVATITDPAGKKTVIKFTERTKFYYPFLNTNFLYLARYDQTAIDGVYKFTLQSKTKAAIQVVVGSLETYGEVLTPAKCPAWDKPAGEPMILQAYAESLVGMKKESAQSCAVKLGWQYRIGQEDDQMFALTRDYRLDRVTVTIKKDLVTSIQVG
;
A
#
# COMPACT_ATOMS: atom_id res chain seq x y z
N MET A 1 41.32 10.43 -72.20
CA MET A 1 40.80 9.33 -71.39
C MET A 1 40.61 9.86 -69.94
N ARG A 2 39.38 10.23 -69.53
CA ARG A 2 39.05 10.78 -68.20
C ARG A 2 38.48 9.66 -67.34
N LEU A 3 39.16 9.35 -66.24
CA LEU A 3 38.61 8.44 -65.18
C LEU A 3 37.68 9.23 -64.25
N GLU A 4 36.41 8.87 -64.27
CA GLU A 4 35.44 9.36 -63.27
C GLU A 4 35.62 8.61 -61.97
N ARG A 5 35.88 9.37 -60.91
CA ARG A 5 35.86 8.86 -59.52
C ARG A 5 34.42 8.89 -59.06
N ARG A 6 33.81 7.71 -58.84
CA ARG A 6 32.54 7.56 -58.14
C ARG A 6 32.81 7.54 -56.64
N THR A 7 32.44 8.61 -55.97
CA THR A 7 32.40 8.67 -54.51
C THR A 7 31.16 7.92 -53.98
N LEU A 8 31.41 6.83 -53.29
CA LEU A 8 30.37 6.03 -52.59
C LEU A 8 30.10 6.70 -51.25
N THR A 9 28.95 7.38 -51.13
CA THR A 9 28.49 7.98 -49.88
C THR A 9 27.74 6.92 -49.07
N THR A 10 28.39 6.36 -48.07
CA THR A 10 27.75 5.42 -47.13
C THR A 10 26.93 6.21 -46.12
N LEU A 11 25.59 6.19 -46.21
CA LEU A 11 24.67 6.71 -45.19
C LEU A 11 24.70 5.74 -44.02
N LEU A 12 25.30 6.18 -42.92
CA LEU A 12 25.21 5.50 -41.60
C LEU A 12 23.90 5.91 -40.92
N ALA A 13 22.87 5.09 -41.08
CA ALA A 13 21.62 5.27 -40.31
C ALA A 13 21.87 4.87 -38.85
N LEU A 14 22.07 5.85 -37.98
CA LEU A 14 21.99 5.64 -36.51
C LEU A 14 20.54 5.37 -36.16
N ALA A 15 20.20 4.09 -35.94
CA ALA A 15 18.98 3.70 -35.27
C ALA A 15 19.10 4.10 -33.79
N PHE A 16 18.48 5.21 -33.41
CA PHE A 16 18.20 5.53 -32.00
C PHE A 16 17.21 4.51 -31.49
N ILE A 17 17.71 3.44 -30.88
CA ILE A 17 16.90 2.58 -30.03
C ILE A 17 16.59 3.42 -28.76
N GLY A 18 15.42 4.04 -28.76
CA GLY A 18 14.86 4.69 -27.58
C GLY A 18 14.59 3.63 -26.52
N SER A 19 15.61 3.29 -25.74
CA SER A 19 15.40 2.58 -24.48
C SER A 19 14.58 3.51 -23.59
N ASN A 20 13.29 3.19 -23.40
CA ASN A 20 12.50 3.72 -22.30
C ASN A 20 13.20 3.25 -21.01
N LEU A 21 14.15 4.06 -20.55
CA LEU A 21 14.66 3.96 -19.18
C LEU A 21 13.47 4.31 -18.30
N ASN A 22 12.70 3.31 -17.89
CA ASN A 22 11.86 3.43 -16.72
C ASN A 22 12.82 3.76 -15.58
N LEU A 23 12.92 5.05 -15.26
CA LEU A 23 13.57 5.50 -14.05
C LEU A 23 12.79 4.85 -12.91
N ALA A 24 13.29 3.71 -12.41
CA ALA A 24 12.77 3.10 -11.20
C ALA A 24 12.91 4.15 -10.11
N SER A 25 11.79 4.77 -9.73
CA SER A 25 11.76 5.60 -8.54
C SER A 25 12.03 4.68 -7.38
N ALA A 26 13.08 4.92 -6.62
CA ALA A 26 13.50 4.08 -5.50
C ALA A 26 12.38 3.80 -4.48
N HIS A 27 11.33 4.63 -4.48
CA HIS A 27 10.13 4.45 -3.65
C HIS A 27 8.91 5.01 -4.39
N GLN A 28 7.87 4.20 -4.51
CA GLN A 28 6.61 4.64 -5.11
C GLN A 28 5.82 5.52 -4.13
N PRO A 29 5.51 6.79 -4.47
CA PRO A 29 4.83 7.69 -3.55
C PRO A 29 3.32 7.41 -3.47
N VAL A 30 2.80 7.39 -2.24
CA VAL A 30 1.36 7.32 -1.93
C VAL A 30 1.01 8.46 -0.99
N ASN A 31 0.11 9.35 -1.39
CA ASN A 31 -0.28 10.49 -0.58
C ASN A 31 -1.59 10.18 0.17
N LEU A 32 -1.56 10.19 1.49
CA LEU A 32 -2.77 10.10 2.29
C LEU A 32 -3.47 11.46 2.37
N THR A 33 -4.78 11.41 2.39
CA THR A 33 -5.67 12.57 2.51
C THR A 33 -6.52 12.47 3.77
N ALA A 34 -7.29 13.50 4.08
CA ALA A 34 -8.26 13.49 5.18
C ALA A 34 -9.34 12.39 5.00
N ALA A 35 -9.62 11.95 3.77
CA ALA A 35 -10.55 10.87 3.48
C ALA A 35 -10.04 9.51 4.00
N ASN A 36 -8.72 9.32 4.04
CA ASN A 36 -8.08 8.10 4.55
C ASN A 36 -8.03 8.07 6.10
N SER A 37 -9.13 8.38 6.74
CA SER A 37 -9.25 8.62 8.19
C SER A 37 -9.14 7.37 9.07
N SER A 38 -8.94 6.20 8.47
CA SER A 38 -8.60 4.93 9.11
C SER A 38 -7.85 4.03 8.13
N ALA A 39 -7.28 2.93 8.61
CA ALA A 39 -6.64 1.96 7.71
C ALA A 39 -7.64 1.38 6.69
N ASP A 40 -8.88 1.10 7.11
CA ASP A 40 -9.91 0.54 6.23
C ASP A 40 -10.41 1.52 5.15
N LYS A 41 -10.24 2.83 5.37
CA LYS A 41 -10.52 3.89 4.39
C LYS A 41 -9.30 4.31 3.59
N GLY A 42 -8.15 3.78 3.92
CA GLY A 42 -6.89 4.07 3.24
C GLY A 42 -6.60 3.13 2.09
N PRO A 43 -5.62 3.49 1.23
CA PRO A 43 -5.20 2.65 0.13
C PRO A 43 -4.67 1.30 0.60
N ILE A 44 -4.65 0.33 -0.31
CA ILE A 44 -4.15 -1.02 -0.08
C ILE A 44 -2.96 -1.24 -1.01
N LEU A 45 -1.79 -1.48 -0.44
CA LEU A 45 -0.60 -1.92 -1.14
C LEU A 45 -0.74 -3.43 -1.38
N VAL A 46 -0.83 -3.85 -2.64
CA VAL A 46 -1.09 -5.26 -3.00
C VAL A 46 0.06 -6.17 -2.62
N ASP A 47 1.28 -5.67 -2.71
CA ASP A 47 2.50 -6.33 -2.25
C ASP A 47 3.27 -5.41 -1.29
N GLY A 48 3.22 -5.71 -0.01
CA GLY A 48 3.88 -4.94 1.05
C GLY A 48 5.41 -5.05 1.08
N LYS A 49 6.02 -5.88 0.24
CA LYS A 49 7.49 -5.92 0.04
C LYS A 49 7.96 -4.80 -0.87
N VAL A 50 7.12 -4.37 -1.80
CA VAL A 50 7.45 -3.26 -2.71
C VAL A 50 7.62 -1.98 -1.91
N SER A 51 8.63 -1.21 -2.29
CA SER A 51 9.00 0.02 -1.59
C SER A 51 8.03 1.16 -1.91
N PHE A 52 7.21 1.51 -0.92
CA PHE A 52 6.29 2.65 -0.98
C PHE A 52 6.66 3.71 0.04
N VAL A 53 6.67 4.98 -0.37
CA VAL A 53 6.73 6.11 0.55
C VAL A 53 5.33 6.68 0.75
N ILE A 54 4.78 6.51 1.95
CA ILE A 54 3.46 6.98 2.34
C ILE A 54 3.62 8.35 2.99
N ARG A 55 3.01 9.37 2.39
CA ARG A 55 3.05 10.75 2.89
C ARG A 55 1.77 11.09 3.61
N ALA A 56 1.89 11.49 4.86
CA ALA A 56 0.76 11.89 5.70
C ALA A 56 0.95 13.34 6.19
N ASN A 57 -0.07 14.17 5.99
CA ASN A 57 -0.06 15.55 6.42
C ASN A 57 -1.24 15.82 7.37
N PHE A 58 -0.91 16.16 8.61
CA PHE A 58 -1.88 16.46 9.66
C PHE A 58 -1.95 17.96 9.91
N THR A 59 -3.14 18.52 9.83
CA THR A 59 -3.39 19.95 10.01
C THR A 59 -3.76 20.32 11.44
N LYS A 60 -4.16 19.34 12.27
CA LYS A 60 -4.56 19.54 13.67
C LYS A 60 -4.27 18.28 14.49
N PRO A 61 -4.28 18.37 15.85
CA PRO A 61 -4.19 17.21 16.73
C PRO A 61 -5.34 16.22 16.53
N ASN A 62 -5.13 14.97 16.97
CA ASN A 62 -6.10 13.88 17.00
C ASN A 62 -6.70 13.50 15.63
N GLN A 63 -6.08 13.91 14.53
CA GLN A 63 -6.40 13.36 13.23
C GLN A 63 -5.78 11.97 13.08
N THR A 64 -6.51 11.09 12.43
CA THR A 64 -6.03 9.77 12.05
C THR A 64 -5.98 9.67 10.53
N GLN A 65 -4.92 9.08 10.01
CA GLN A 65 -4.80 8.60 8.64
C GLN A 65 -4.30 7.16 8.67
N GLY A 66 -4.60 6.39 7.65
CA GLY A 66 -4.14 5.01 7.61
C GLY A 66 -4.14 4.42 6.21
N PHE A 67 -3.55 3.25 6.10
CA PHE A 67 -3.45 2.45 4.89
C PHE A 67 -3.28 0.98 5.25
N ARG A 68 -3.29 0.11 4.26
CA ARG A 68 -3.09 -1.34 4.41
C ARG A 68 -2.00 -1.84 3.48
N ALA A 69 -1.36 -2.96 3.84
CA ALA A 69 -0.41 -3.66 2.97
C ALA A 69 -0.58 -5.17 3.16
N ALA A 70 -0.63 -5.91 2.06
CA ALA A 70 -0.66 -7.36 2.10
C ALA A 70 0.77 -7.91 2.13
N LEU A 71 0.98 -8.93 2.94
CA LEU A 71 2.22 -9.70 3.02
C LEU A 71 1.88 -11.19 3.10
N LYS A 72 2.75 -12.04 2.56
CA LYS A 72 2.66 -13.49 2.70
C LYS A 72 3.43 -13.93 3.96
N ALA A 73 3.15 -15.15 4.43
CA ALA A 73 3.94 -15.75 5.49
C ALA A 73 5.42 -15.78 5.13
N ASP A 74 6.27 -15.58 6.14
CA ASP A 74 7.73 -15.59 6.06
C ASP A 74 8.36 -14.45 5.24
N GLU A 75 7.57 -13.54 4.68
CA GLU A 75 8.10 -12.30 4.11
C GLU A 75 8.51 -11.32 5.22
N THR A 76 9.30 -10.32 4.86
CA THR A 76 9.70 -9.28 5.82
C THR A 76 8.74 -8.09 5.72
N LEU A 77 8.02 -7.81 6.83
CA LEU A 77 7.41 -6.51 7.03
C LEU A 77 8.52 -5.51 7.36
N TYR A 78 8.82 -4.62 6.42
CA TYR A 78 9.79 -3.56 6.58
C TYR A 78 9.07 -2.22 6.75
N PHE A 79 9.47 -1.43 7.75
CA PHE A 79 8.85 -0.14 8.05
C PHE A 79 9.89 0.88 8.52
N GLU A 80 9.85 2.08 7.95
CA GLU A 80 10.63 3.22 8.40
C GLU A 80 9.74 4.43 8.67
N TYR A 81 10.14 5.26 9.61
CA TYR A 81 9.46 6.52 9.93
C TYR A 81 10.44 7.69 9.79
N LEU A 82 10.05 8.65 8.95
CA LEU A 82 10.87 9.79 8.59
C LEU A 82 10.11 11.11 8.72
N ILE A 83 10.86 12.17 8.99
CA ILE A 83 10.40 13.56 8.80
C ILE A 83 11.40 14.30 7.92
N ILE A 84 10.93 15.35 7.23
CA ILE A 84 11.86 16.27 6.57
C ILE A 84 12.63 17.04 7.65
N ASP A 85 13.97 17.18 7.49
CA ASP A 85 14.82 17.96 8.40
C ASP A 85 14.61 19.48 8.19
N LYS A 86 13.36 19.92 8.41
CA LYS A 86 12.90 21.29 8.28
C LYS A 86 11.87 21.61 9.37
N ALA A 87 11.87 22.88 9.83
CA ALA A 87 10.84 23.36 10.75
C ALA A 87 9.44 23.30 10.09
N PRO A 88 8.37 22.98 10.85
CA PRO A 88 8.36 22.77 12.30
C PRO A 88 8.77 21.36 12.75
N GLU A 89 8.70 20.34 11.89
CA GLU A 89 8.78 18.91 12.23
C GLU A 89 10.11 18.55 12.94
N ASN A 90 11.24 19.07 12.45
CA ASN A 90 12.55 18.79 13.02
C ASN A 90 12.79 19.42 14.41
N ARG A 91 11.91 20.34 14.84
CA ARG A 91 11.94 20.99 16.17
C ARG A 91 10.96 20.37 17.15
N LEU A 92 10.04 19.50 16.67
CA LEU A 92 9.08 18.83 17.54
C LEU A 92 9.79 17.80 18.43
N ALA A 93 9.40 17.77 19.71
CA ALA A 93 9.77 16.68 20.58
C ALA A 93 9.16 15.37 20.09
N LYS A 94 9.84 14.23 20.30
CA LYS A 94 9.40 12.90 19.82
C LYS A 94 7.95 12.58 20.21
N ASN A 95 7.51 12.95 21.41
CA ASN A 95 6.16 12.73 21.92
C ASN A 95 5.08 13.66 21.31
N LYS A 96 5.47 14.64 20.52
CA LYS A 96 4.57 15.55 19.78
C LYS A 96 4.38 15.15 18.33
N LEU A 97 5.22 14.27 17.81
CA LEU A 97 5.11 13.74 16.45
C LEU A 97 3.95 12.73 16.36
N PRO A 98 3.36 12.54 15.18
CA PRO A 98 2.35 11.51 14.94
C PRO A 98 2.85 10.11 15.32
N VAL A 99 1.99 9.35 15.96
CA VAL A 99 2.29 7.96 16.37
C VAL A 99 1.88 7.02 15.26
N ALA A 100 2.76 6.11 14.89
CA ALA A 100 2.46 5.01 13.99
C ALA A 100 2.18 3.73 14.76
N THR A 101 1.08 3.05 14.42
CA THR A 101 0.69 1.74 14.95
C THR A 101 0.48 0.77 13.81
N ILE A 102 1.10 -0.38 13.88
CA ILE A 102 0.92 -1.50 12.95
C ILE A 102 0.02 -2.53 13.64
N THR A 103 -1.05 -2.95 12.97
CA THR A 103 -1.90 -4.07 13.42
C THR A 103 -1.72 -5.20 12.43
N ASP A 104 -1.27 -6.35 12.89
CA ASP A 104 -1.10 -7.54 12.06
C ASP A 104 -2.45 -8.22 11.73
N PRO A 105 -2.48 -9.21 10.83
CA PRO A 105 -3.70 -9.93 10.47
C PRO A 105 -4.36 -10.67 11.64
N ALA A 106 -3.60 -11.05 12.68
CA ALA A 106 -4.12 -11.66 13.92
C ALA A 106 -4.68 -10.63 14.91
N GLY A 107 -4.59 -9.32 14.60
CA GLY A 107 -5.10 -8.24 15.45
C GLY A 107 -4.10 -7.74 16.50
N LYS A 108 -2.88 -8.26 16.56
CA LYS A 108 -1.83 -7.76 17.46
C LYS A 108 -1.37 -6.38 17.01
N LYS A 109 -1.29 -5.46 17.98
CA LYS A 109 -0.88 -4.07 17.74
C LYS A 109 0.56 -3.85 18.18
N THR A 110 1.36 -3.24 17.31
CA THR A 110 2.72 -2.78 17.59
C THR A 110 2.79 -1.27 17.42
N VAL A 111 3.08 -0.55 18.48
CA VAL A 111 3.31 0.90 18.44
C VAL A 111 4.79 1.15 18.11
N ILE A 112 5.06 1.90 17.06
CA ILE A 112 6.42 2.20 16.62
C ILE A 112 7.06 3.21 17.58
N LYS A 113 8.20 2.81 18.15
CA LYS A 113 8.99 3.64 19.07
C LYS A 113 10.06 4.40 18.29
N PHE A 114 10.21 5.70 18.58
CA PHE A 114 11.27 6.52 17.98
C PHE A 114 12.59 6.27 18.71
N THR A 115 13.42 5.41 18.15
CA THR A 115 14.68 4.95 18.74
C THR A 115 15.89 5.74 18.25
N GLU A 116 15.76 6.47 17.13
CA GLU A 116 16.86 7.18 16.51
C GLU A 116 16.49 8.63 16.13
N ARG A 117 17.45 9.38 15.61
CA ARG A 117 17.31 10.67 14.94
C ARG A 117 18.48 10.83 13.97
N THR A 118 18.52 9.95 12.96
CA THR A 118 19.64 9.84 12.01
C THR A 118 19.37 10.70 10.79
N LYS A 119 20.31 11.60 10.46
CA LYS A 119 20.20 12.45 9.29
C LYS A 119 20.55 11.67 8.03
N PHE A 120 19.73 11.86 6.98
CA PHE A 120 19.93 11.29 5.67
C PHE A 120 19.68 12.34 4.59
N TYR A 121 20.64 12.53 3.70
CA TYR A 121 20.45 13.39 2.53
C TYR A 121 19.98 12.56 1.34
N TYR A 122 18.84 12.95 0.75
CA TYR A 122 18.29 12.29 -0.44
C TYR A 122 18.56 13.16 -1.68
N PRO A 123 19.52 12.77 -2.55
CA PRO A 123 20.00 13.62 -3.65
C PRO A 123 18.91 13.95 -4.67
N PHE A 124 18.05 13.00 -5.01
CA PHE A 124 17.00 13.17 -6.03
C PHE A 124 15.98 14.26 -5.69
N LEU A 125 15.72 14.50 -4.41
CA LEU A 125 14.84 15.57 -3.94
C LEU A 125 15.62 16.77 -3.37
N ASN A 126 16.94 16.72 -3.38
CA ASN A 126 17.79 17.73 -2.72
C ASN A 126 17.30 18.05 -1.29
N THR A 127 16.98 17.03 -0.53
CA THR A 127 16.31 17.16 0.78
C THR A 127 16.98 16.31 1.84
N ASN A 128 17.14 16.90 3.04
CA ASN A 128 17.55 16.15 4.22
C ASN A 128 16.34 15.60 4.95
N PHE A 129 16.41 14.34 5.37
CA PHE A 129 15.44 13.66 6.21
C PHE A 129 16.05 13.28 7.54
N LEU A 130 15.21 13.05 8.53
CA LEU A 130 15.56 12.45 9.81
C LEU A 130 14.79 11.13 9.94
N TYR A 131 15.53 10.02 10.01
CA TYR A 131 14.96 8.74 10.43
C TYR A 131 14.72 8.80 11.93
N LEU A 132 13.52 8.41 12.34
CA LEU A 132 13.13 8.35 13.75
C LEU A 132 12.94 6.93 14.24
N ALA A 133 12.60 6.02 13.35
CA ALA A 133 12.46 4.59 13.61
C ALA A 133 12.71 3.77 12.35
N ARG A 134 13.29 2.60 12.54
CA ARG A 134 13.30 1.47 11.62
C ARG A 134 12.76 0.26 12.35
N TYR A 135 11.94 -0.51 11.67
CA TYR A 135 11.29 -1.67 12.25
C TYR A 135 11.12 -2.74 11.18
N ASP A 136 11.49 -3.95 11.52
CA ASP A 136 11.26 -5.13 10.69
C ASP A 136 10.78 -6.30 11.55
N GLN A 137 10.01 -7.17 10.93
CA GLN A 137 9.61 -8.46 11.50
C GLN A 137 9.25 -9.45 10.41
N THR A 138 9.34 -10.74 10.70
CA THR A 138 8.77 -11.79 9.86
C THR A 138 7.26 -11.65 9.83
N ALA A 139 6.67 -11.61 8.65
CA ALA A 139 5.24 -11.47 8.47
C ALA A 139 4.52 -12.82 8.64
N ILE A 140 3.28 -12.73 9.10
CA ILE A 140 2.25 -13.77 8.92
C ILE A 140 1.42 -13.41 7.70
N ASP A 141 0.84 -14.39 7.06
CA ASP A 141 0.00 -14.17 5.87
C ASP A 141 -1.20 -13.28 6.16
N GLY A 142 -1.44 -12.30 5.28
CA GLY A 142 -2.63 -11.45 5.34
C GLY A 142 -2.38 -9.96 5.17
N VAL A 143 -3.36 -9.16 5.54
CA VAL A 143 -3.36 -7.71 5.36
C VAL A 143 -3.08 -6.99 6.67
N TYR A 144 -1.96 -6.28 6.71
CA TYR A 144 -1.54 -5.42 7.80
C TYR A 144 -2.23 -4.06 7.72
N LYS A 145 -2.63 -3.50 8.88
CA LYS A 145 -3.24 -2.18 9.00
C LYS A 145 -2.26 -1.20 9.64
N PHE A 146 -2.02 -0.09 8.98
CA PHE A 146 -1.15 0.98 9.46
C PHE A 146 -2.01 2.18 9.85
N THR A 147 -1.89 2.62 11.08
CA THR A 147 -2.62 3.78 11.63
C THR A 147 -1.62 4.83 12.06
N LEU A 148 -1.78 6.03 11.53
CA LEU A 148 -0.97 7.21 11.85
C LEU A 148 -1.87 8.21 12.58
N GLN A 149 -1.57 8.52 13.85
CA GLN A 149 -2.36 9.43 14.67
C GLN A 149 -1.57 10.65 15.08
N SER A 150 -2.05 11.84 14.71
CA SER A 150 -1.39 13.09 15.03
C SER A 150 -1.53 13.48 16.49
N LYS A 151 -0.45 14.05 17.04
CA LYS A 151 -0.42 14.73 18.35
C LYS A 151 -0.47 16.25 18.20
N THR A 152 0.07 16.74 17.08
CA THR A 152 0.08 18.14 16.69
C THR A 152 -0.07 18.23 15.17
N LYS A 153 -0.11 19.45 14.60
CA LYS A 153 0.11 19.67 13.17
C LYS A 153 1.51 19.19 12.81
N ALA A 154 1.64 18.27 11.84
CA ALA A 154 2.92 17.77 11.34
C ALA A 154 2.75 17.03 10.01
N ALA A 155 3.78 17.09 9.16
CA ALA A 155 3.94 16.27 7.97
C ALA A 155 4.96 15.15 8.24
N ILE A 156 4.62 13.92 7.90
CA ILE A 156 5.50 12.76 8.08
C ILE A 156 5.54 11.91 6.83
N GLN A 157 6.56 11.08 6.75
CA GLN A 157 6.65 10.01 5.76
C GLN A 157 6.92 8.69 6.48
N VAL A 158 6.29 7.64 5.99
CA VAL A 158 6.65 6.28 6.38
C VAL A 158 6.96 5.48 5.13
N VAL A 159 7.97 4.62 5.20
CA VAL A 159 8.31 3.69 4.13
C VAL A 159 7.83 2.31 4.53
N VAL A 160 7.20 1.61 3.61
CA VAL A 160 6.82 0.20 3.76
C VAL A 160 7.42 -0.57 2.59
N GLY A 161 8.04 -1.72 2.89
CA GLY A 161 8.73 -2.52 1.90
C GLY A 161 10.10 -1.95 1.49
N SER A 162 10.90 -2.80 0.88
CA SER A 162 12.29 -2.48 0.47
C SER A 162 12.60 -2.89 -0.98
N LEU A 163 11.68 -3.59 -1.65
CA LEU A 163 11.88 -4.03 -3.03
C LEU A 163 11.61 -2.89 -4.00
N GLU A 164 12.64 -2.41 -4.67
CA GLU A 164 12.56 -1.30 -5.63
C GLU A 164 12.01 -1.78 -6.98
N THR A 165 10.70 -1.93 -7.06
CA THR A 165 9.95 -2.24 -8.27
C THR A 165 8.62 -1.49 -8.27
N TYR A 166 7.87 -1.56 -9.37
CA TYR A 166 6.51 -1.03 -9.40
C TYR A 166 5.56 -1.93 -8.62
N GLY A 167 4.73 -1.33 -7.78
CA GLY A 167 3.70 -2.01 -7.00
C GLY A 167 2.31 -1.44 -7.24
N GLU A 168 1.31 -2.29 -7.15
CA GLU A 168 -0.09 -1.90 -7.32
C GLU A 168 -0.67 -1.35 -6.01
N VAL A 169 -1.49 -0.29 -6.15
CA VAL A 169 -2.20 0.35 -5.03
C VAL A 169 -3.68 0.37 -5.34
N LEU A 170 -4.48 -0.30 -4.52
CA LEU A 170 -5.93 -0.34 -4.66
C LEU A 170 -6.60 0.76 -3.82
N THR A 171 -7.72 1.26 -4.35
CA THR A 171 -8.61 2.18 -3.63
C THR A 171 -9.66 1.36 -2.87
N PRO A 172 -9.89 1.58 -1.56
CA PRO A 172 -10.95 0.89 -0.81
C PRO A 172 -12.34 1.33 -1.26
N ALA A 173 -13.34 0.51 -0.95
CA ALA A 173 -14.74 0.71 -1.31
C ALA A 173 -14.95 0.91 -2.84
N LYS A 174 -14.08 0.30 -3.63
CA LYS A 174 -14.11 0.35 -5.10
C LYS A 174 -13.88 -1.04 -5.67
N CYS A 175 -14.67 -1.43 -6.67
CA CYS A 175 -14.45 -2.67 -7.40
C CYS A 175 -13.10 -2.59 -8.14
N PRO A 176 -12.14 -3.48 -7.84
CA PRO A 176 -10.84 -3.42 -8.47
C PRO A 176 -10.91 -3.89 -9.92
N ALA A 177 -9.97 -3.44 -10.74
CA ALA A 177 -9.66 -4.16 -11.97
C ALA A 177 -8.92 -5.44 -11.56
N TRP A 178 -9.43 -6.59 -11.98
CA TRP A 178 -8.85 -7.88 -11.64
C TRP A 178 -8.36 -8.55 -12.92
N ASP A 179 -7.10 -8.35 -13.21
CA ASP A 179 -6.39 -9.20 -14.16
C ASP A 179 -5.72 -10.30 -13.32
N LYS A 180 -6.36 -11.48 -13.30
CA LYS A 180 -5.86 -12.62 -12.51
C LYS A 180 -4.38 -12.84 -12.84
N PRO A 181 -3.47 -12.74 -11.86
CA PRO A 181 -2.05 -12.99 -12.11
C PRO A 181 -1.84 -14.40 -12.66
N ALA A 182 -0.95 -14.53 -13.63
CA ALA A 182 -0.62 -15.83 -14.20
C ALA A 182 -0.07 -16.76 -13.09
N GLY A 183 -0.68 -17.95 -12.95
CA GLY A 183 -0.28 -18.93 -11.94
C GLY A 183 -0.94 -18.79 -10.58
N GLU A 184 -1.72 -17.74 -10.33
CA GLU A 184 -2.50 -17.61 -9.09
C GLU A 184 -3.87 -18.27 -9.28
N PRO A 185 -4.16 -19.40 -8.62
CA PRO A 185 -5.47 -20.06 -8.71
C PRO A 185 -6.54 -19.32 -7.91
N MET A 186 -6.19 -18.26 -7.16
CA MET A 186 -6.89 -17.80 -5.98
C MET A 186 -7.12 -16.30 -5.98
N ILE A 187 -8.18 -15.88 -5.28
CA ILE A 187 -8.40 -14.48 -4.93
C ILE A 187 -7.30 -14.06 -3.94
N LEU A 188 -6.54 -13.02 -4.28
CA LEU A 188 -5.61 -12.43 -3.32
C LEU A 188 -6.40 -11.63 -2.26
N GLN A 189 -6.08 -11.81 -0.99
CA GLN A 189 -6.77 -11.14 0.12
C GLN A 189 -6.77 -9.61 -0.04
N ALA A 190 -5.70 -9.01 -0.59
CA ALA A 190 -5.63 -7.58 -0.85
C ALA A 190 -6.75 -7.08 -1.79
N TYR A 191 -7.06 -7.85 -2.84
CA TYR A 191 -8.15 -7.50 -3.75
C TYR A 191 -9.52 -7.68 -3.09
N ALA A 192 -9.72 -8.75 -2.32
CA ALA A 192 -10.94 -8.93 -1.53
C ALA A 192 -11.14 -7.74 -0.57
N GLU A 193 -10.10 -7.30 0.11
CA GLU A 193 -10.13 -6.14 1.03
C GLU A 193 -10.54 -4.82 0.36
N SER A 194 -10.44 -4.69 -0.97
CA SER A 194 -10.92 -3.49 -1.67
C SER A 194 -12.44 -3.34 -1.62
N LEU A 195 -13.18 -4.43 -1.36
CA LEU A 195 -14.64 -4.41 -1.24
C LEU A 195 -15.10 -3.91 0.14
N VAL A 196 -14.21 -3.84 1.14
CA VAL A 196 -14.53 -3.31 2.47
C VAL A 196 -14.95 -1.83 2.35
N GLY A 197 -16.08 -1.49 2.94
CA GLY A 197 -16.73 -0.18 2.84
C GLY A 197 -17.73 -0.04 1.70
N MET A 198 -17.83 -1.01 0.78
CA MET A 198 -18.89 -1.03 -0.23
C MET A 198 -20.24 -1.41 0.38
N LYS A 199 -21.32 -0.94 -0.23
CA LYS A 199 -22.67 -1.46 0.07
C LYS A 199 -22.76 -2.94 -0.30
N LYS A 200 -23.54 -3.70 0.46
CA LYS A 200 -23.77 -5.14 0.28
C LYS A 200 -24.01 -5.53 -1.18
N GLU A 201 -25.01 -4.91 -1.81
CA GLU A 201 -25.37 -5.22 -3.21
C GLU A 201 -24.25 -4.87 -4.21
N SER A 202 -23.57 -3.75 -4.00
CA SER A 202 -22.46 -3.31 -4.84
C SER A 202 -21.27 -4.27 -4.73
N ALA A 203 -20.96 -4.75 -3.52
CA ALA A 203 -19.90 -5.71 -3.27
C ALA A 203 -20.20 -7.06 -3.90
N GLN A 204 -21.47 -7.54 -3.78
CA GLN A 204 -21.91 -8.77 -4.42
C GLN A 204 -21.83 -8.68 -5.94
N SER A 205 -22.33 -7.59 -6.53
CA SER A 205 -22.26 -7.35 -7.98
C SER A 205 -20.82 -7.29 -8.48
N CYS A 206 -19.92 -6.66 -7.70
CA CYS A 206 -18.50 -6.63 -8.00
C CYS A 206 -17.88 -8.03 -7.96
N ALA A 207 -18.11 -8.81 -6.91
CA ALA A 207 -17.60 -10.18 -6.78
C ALA A 207 -18.05 -11.06 -7.96
N VAL A 208 -19.33 -11.01 -8.33
CA VAL A 208 -19.85 -11.72 -9.49
C VAL A 208 -19.19 -11.29 -10.79
N LYS A 209 -19.00 -9.98 -11.01
CA LYS A 209 -18.30 -9.44 -12.19
C LYS A 209 -16.86 -9.96 -12.30
N LEU A 210 -16.20 -10.15 -11.15
CA LEU A 210 -14.84 -10.66 -11.06
C LEU A 210 -14.75 -12.20 -11.14
N GLY A 211 -15.90 -12.89 -11.25
CA GLY A 211 -15.96 -14.36 -11.26
C GLY A 211 -15.76 -14.98 -9.88
N TRP A 212 -15.92 -14.20 -8.80
CA TRP A 212 -15.78 -14.69 -7.44
C TRP A 212 -17.12 -15.19 -6.90
N GLN A 213 -17.06 -16.24 -6.10
CA GLN A 213 -18.22 -16.64 -5.30
C GLN A 213 -18.32 -15.70 -4.09
N TYR A 214 -19.57 -15.28 -3.78
CA TYR A 214 -19.85 -14.35 -2.70
C TYR A 214 -20.74 -15.03 -1.66
N ARG A 215 -20.31 -15.00 -0.40
CA ARG A 215 -21.03 -15.60 0.72
C ARG A 215 -21.09 -14.60 1.89
N ILE A 216 -22.26 -14.46 2.48
CA ILE A 216 -22.42 -13.68 3.71
C ILE A 216 -22.24 -14.61 4.89
N GLY A 217 -21.26 -14.34 5.75
CA GLY A 217 -21.04 -15.07 7.00
C GLY A 217 -21.80 -14.47 8.17
N GLN A 218 -21.94 -13.14 8.15
CA GLN A 218 -22.68 -12.39 9.18
C GLN A 218 -23.32 -11.14 8.55
N GLU A 219 -24.56 -10.84 8.96
CA GLU A 219 -25.22 -9.58 8.63
C GLU A 219 -25.82 -9.00 9.90
N ASP A 220 -25.33 -7.82 10.31
CA ASP A 220 -25.60 -7.19 11.61
C ASP A 220 -25.35 -8.18 12.78
N ASP A 221 -26.40 -8.57 13.50
CA ASP A 221 -26.33 -9.52 14.62
C ASP A 221 -26.67 -10.97 14.20
N GLN A 222 -27.02 -11.20 12.92
CA GLN A 222 -27.37 -12.51 12.42
C GLN A 222 -26.14 -13.22 11.83
N MET A 223 -25.79 -14.38 12.40
CA MET A 223 -24.78 -15.27 11.84
C MET A 223 -25.45 -16.32 10.94
N PHE A 224 -24.81 -16.64 9.82
CA PHE A 224 -25.26 -17.66 8.89
C PHE A 224 -24.42 -18.93 9.05
N ALA A 225 -25.10 -20.10 8.92
CA ALA A 225 -24.38 -21.36 8.92
C ALA A 225 -23.47 -21.46 7.68
N LEU A 226 -22.20 -21.71 7.90
CA LEU A 226 -21.20 -21.84 6.85
C LEU A 226 -20.77 -23.30 6.70
N THR A 227 -20.58 -23.72 5.45
CA THR A 227 -19.89 -24.98 5.16
C THR A 227 -18.41 -24.86 5.53
N ARG A 228 -17.80 -25.95 5.96
CA ARG A 228 -16.38 -25.98 6.37
C ARG A 228 -15.40 -26.15 5.20
N ASP A 229 -15.92 -26.12 3.95
CA ASP A 229 -15.08 -26.19 2.76
C ASP A 229 -14.29 -24.88 2.58
N TYR A 230 -13.00 -24.98 2.44
CA TYR A 230 -12.12 -23.84 2.12
C TYR A 230 -12.03 -23.69 0.59
N ARG A 231 -12.45 -22.52 0.07
CA ARG A 231 -12.50 -22.25 -1.36
C ARG A 231 -11.79 -20.96 -1.72
N LEU A 232 -10.77 -21.07 -2.52
CA LEU A 232 -9.90 -19.96 -2.90
C LEU A 232 -10.51 -19.03 -3.96
N ASP A 233 -11.66 -19.42 -4.55
CA ASP A 233 -12.45 -18.64 -5.50
C ASP A 233 -13.68 -17.97 -4.84
N ARG A 234 -13.74 -17.98 -3.50
CA ARG A 234 -14.88 -17.47 -2.75
C ARG A 234 -14.44 -16.42 -1.73
N VAL A 235 -15.25 -15.37 -1.60
CA VAL A 235 -15.14 -14.40 -0.51
C VAL A 235 -16.31 -14.59 0.47
N THR A 236 -16.00 -14.56 1.76
CA THR A 236 -16.95 -14.55 2.86
C THR A 236 -16.92 -13.20 3.54
N VAL A 237 -18.07 -12.53 3.62
CA VAL A 237 -18.16 -11.14 4.13
C VAL A 237 -18.95 -11.05 5.42
N THR A 238 -18.60 -10.06 6.25
CA THR A 238 -19.42 -9.55 7.35
C THR A 238 -20.02 -8.22 6.91
N ILE A 239 -21.34 -8.10 7.05
CA ILE A 239 -22.10 -6.88 6.73
C ILE A 239 -22.55 -6.23 8.06
N LYS A 240 -22.40 -4.91 8.17
CA LYS A 240 -23.01 -4.11 9.23
C LYS A 240 -23.61 -2.85 8.63
N LYS A 241 -24.90 -2.61 8.91
CA LYS A 241 -25.63 -1.42 8.41
C LYS A 241 -25.48 -1.27 6.89
N ASP A 242 -25.72 -2.36 6.14
CA ASP A 242 -25.61 -2.45 4.69
C ASP A 242 -24.18 -2.23 4.13
N LEU A 243 -23.15 -2.23 4.93
CA LEU A 243 -21.76 -2.07 4.47
C LEU A 243 -20.93 -3.33 4.77
N VAL A 244 -20.07 -3.70 3.84
CA VAL A 244 -19.02 -4.71 4.08
C VAL A 244 -18.04 -4.16 5.10
N THR A 245 -17.92 -4.80 6.25
CA THR A 245 -17.00 -4.38 7.34
C THR A 245 -15.78 -5.27 7.47
N SER A 246 -15.90 -6.52 7.03
CA SER A 246 -14.76 -7.43 6.88
C SER A 246 -15.00 -8.43 5.76
N ILE A 247 -13.92 -8.99 5.24
CA ILE A 247 -13.95 -9.94 4.15
C ILE A 247 -12.80 -10.92 4.30
N GLN A 248 -13.03 -12.17 3.96
CA GLN A 248 -12.03 -13.22 3.99
C GLN A 248 -12.17 -14.08 2.74
N VAL A 249 -11.05 -14.48 2.16
CA VAL A 249 -11.00 -15.49 1.12
C VAL A 249 -11.09 -16.87 1.77
N GLY A 250 -12.06 -17.72 1.27
CA GLY A 250 -12.27 -19.06 1.84
C GLY A 250 -13.73 -19.44 2.06
#